data_f9a22a6c023f075b44dd60d2d784e66b
#
_entry.id   f9a22a6c023f075b44dd60d2d784e66b
#
_cell.length_a   1.000
_cell.length_b   1.000
_cell.length_c   1.000
_cell.angle_alpha   90.00
_cell.angle_beta   90.00
_cell.angle_gamma   90.00
#
_symmetry.space_group_name_H-M   'P 1'
#
loop_
_entity.id
_entity.type
_entity.pdbx_description
1 polymer ?
#
loop_
_entity_poly.entity_id
_entity_poly.type
_entity_poly.pdbx_seq_one_letter_code
_entity_poly.pdbx_strand_id
1 'polypeptide(L)'
;LTIRLTSSWPQNAIVVRTKESFNNNEWKHLAFTYDGSGKAAGLKVFLNGVPAEVEVAQDALGGSIKTDAELVIGNKQTGRAYSGGLDDMRFYSCVLSAREIERLGIHYPIHTILSGVTGKRAKEEEERLREYFLTRVAPETTQRQYAELKEVKKRKQALDKSVLNTMVMMELGKPRDTFVLARGDYRNKTDKVGPAVPAALPPLPTKLLGPPNRLTLAKWLVDPNHPLTSRVAVNRFWQMYFGYGIVKTVEDFGAQGEPPVHPELLDWLATEFIRTGWDVKAMQKLIVTSAVYRQSSRVTPELREKDPENRLLARGPRHRLPAELIRDNALAVSGLLNSEIGGPSVLPYQTPGLWEEMAFGDGFSRQEYVQDHGKDLYRRSMYTFWKRTVPPAAMSTFDAPDREKCVARRAVTNTPLQALVTLNDPTYVEASRALAARALREGGKDVNGRLGYAFRLALARKPSAQESKVLRELLSQQLIAYRKDKKAASELLRVGESTVDPSLDPSELAAWSMVTSAILNLDETITKE
;
A
#
# COMPACT_ATOMS: atom_id res chain seq x y z
N LEU A 1 30.63 0.95 -3.72
CA LEU A 1 31.80 1.84 -3.70
C LEU A 1 31.87 2.61 -5.01
N THR A 2 32.19 3.92 -4.93
CA THR A 2 32.41 4.76 -6.13
C THR A 2 33.83 5.30 -6.12
N ILE A 3 34.54 5.11 -7.21
CA ILE A 3 35.88 5.68 -7.42
C ILE A 3 35.77 6.74 -8.51
N ARG A 4 36.36 7.90 -8.25
CA ARG A 4 36.38 9.03 -9.17
C ARG A 4 37.79 9.52 -9.38
N LEU A 5 38.19 9.63 -10.64
CA LEU A 5 39.40 10.32 -11.05
C LEU A 5 38.95 11.54 -11.86
N THR A 6 39.30 12.73 -11.43
CA THR A 6 38.77 13.95 -12.06
C THR A 6 39.86 15.01 -12.25
N SER A 7 39.83 15.66 -13.38
CA SER A 7 40.57 16.89 -13.64
C SER A 7 39.66 18.12 -13.41
N SER A 8 38.41 18.09 -13.87
CA SER A 8 37.38 19.07 -13.53
C SER A 8 36.01 18.40 -13.47
N TRP A 9 35.34 18.50 -12.32
CA TRP A 9 34.04 17.89 -12.09
C TRP A 9 32.90 18.81 -12.57
N PRO A 10 31.85 18.24 -13.19
CA PRO A 10 31.60 16.83 -13.54
C PRO A 10 32.07 16.41 -14.95
N GLN A 11 32.47 17.32 -15.81
CA GLN A 11 32.61 17.06 -17.25
C GLN A 11 33.86 16.27 -17.61
N ASN A 12 34.94 16.38 -16.83
CA ASN A 12 36.22 15.78 -17.14
C ASN A 12 36.65 14.79 -16.05
N ALA A 13 36.06 13.57 -16.09
CA ALA A 13 36.22 12.57 -15.07
C ALA A 13 36.06 11.14 -15.57
N ILE A 14 36.68 10.19 -14.87
CA ILE A 14 36.34 8.78 -14.85
C ILE A 14 35.56 8.51 -13.58
N VAL A 15 34.41 7.84 -13.69
CA VAL A 15 33.59 7.40 -12.56
C VAL A 15 33.27 5.92 -12.71
N VAL A 16 33.72 5.13 -11.75
CA VAL A 16 33.48 3.68 -11.72
C VAL A 16 32.79 3.32 -10.40
N ARG A 17 31.80 2.46 -10.47
CA ARG A 17 31.03 1.96 -9.32
C ARG A 17 31.13 0.45 -9.24
N THR A 18 31.28 -0.09 -8.03
CA THR A 18 31.15 -1.54 -7.85
C THR A 18 29.68 -1.96 -7.94
N LYS A 19 29.39 -3.08 -8.62
CA LYS A 19 28.04 -3.65 -8.68
C LYS A 19 27.61 -4.24 -7.34
N GLU A 20 28.55 -4.78 -6.56
CA GLU A 20 28.27 -5.28 -5.22
C GLU A 20 28.07 -4.14 -4.22
N SER A 21 27.06 -4.28 -3.36
CA SER A 21 26.82 -3.38 -2.25
C SER A 21 27.90 -3.55 -1.19
N PHE A 22 28.45 -2.45 -0.69
CA PHE A 22 29.46 -2.43 0.37
C PHE A 22 28.77 -2.54 1.74
N ASN A 23 29.01 -3.64 2.47
CA ASN A 23 28.54 -3.75 3.85
C ASN A 23 29.56 -3.07 4.78
N ASN A 24 29.14 -2.01 5.48
CA ASN A 24 30.02 -1.18 6.32
C ASN A 24 30.38 -1.83 7.69
N ASN A 25 29.81 -2.98 8.02
CA ASN A 25 30.01 -3.62 9.33
C ASN A 25 31.06 -4.73 9.31
N GLU A 26 31.83 -4.85 8.24
CA GLU A 26 32.87 -5.85 8.09
C GLU A 26 34.16 -5.23 7.60
N TRP A 27 35.30 -5.66 8.15
CA TRP A 27 36.62 -5.31 7.61
C TRP A 27 36.81 -5.90 6.23
N LYS A 28 37.14 -5.05 5.25
CA LYS A 28 37.40 -5.45 3.87
C LYS A 28 38.70 -4.86 3.37
N HIS A 29 39.52 -5.66 2.70
CA HIS A 29 40.64 -5.16 1.95
C HIS A 29 40.14 -4.55 0.64
N LEU A 30 40.41 -3.29 0.44
CA LEU A 30 40.08 -2.54 -0.79
C LEU A 30 41.38 -2.14 -1.48
N ALA A 31 41.49 -2.46 -2.76
CA ALA A 31 42.56 -1.90 -3.60
C ALA A 31 41.95 -1.43 -4.94
N PHE A 32 42.59 -0.41 -5.51
CA PHE A 32 42.34 -0.02 -6.89
C PHE A 32 43.66 0.34 -7.56
N THR A 33 43.73 0.08 -8.85
CA THR A 33 44.89 0.43 -9.67
C THR A 33 44.43 1.26 -10.85
N TYR A 34 45.27 2.21 -11.28
CA TYR A 34 45.04 3.02 -12.46
C TYR A 34 46.33 3.14 -13.27
N ASP A 35 46.24 2.86 -14.57
CA ASP A 35 47.39 2.80 -15.48
C ASP A 35 47.76 4.14 -16.12
N GLY A 36 47.00 5.21 -15.81
CA GLY A 36 47.24 6.55 -16.37
C GLY A 36 46.70 6.74 -17.81
N SER A 37 45.95 5.79 -18.35
CA SER A 37 45.51 5.82 -19.77
C SER A 37 44.46 6.89 -20.11
N GLY A 38 43.87 7.57 -19.15
CA GLY A 38 42.72 8.47 -19.34
C GLY A 38 41.41 7.75 -19.63
N LYS A 39 41.39 6.41 -19.46
CA LYS A 39 40.22 5.55 -19.74
C LYS A 39 39.77 4.77 -18.53
N ALA A 40 38.48 4.58 -18.41
CA ALA A 40 37.89 3.78 -17.32
C ALA A 40 38.37 2.31 -17.32
N ALA A 41 38.69 1.77 -18.49
CA ALA A 41 39.26 0.42 -18.65
C ALA A 41 40.63 0.25 -17.92
N GLY A 42 41.40 1.34 -17.73
CA GLY A 42 42.65 1.35 -17.00
C GLY A 42 42.49 1.38 -15.48
N LEU A 43 41.27 1.63 -14.96
CA LEU A 43 40.94 1.64 -13.55
C LEU A 43 40.38 0.27 -13.14
N LYS A 44 41.10 -0.48 -12.33
CA LYS A 44 40.68 -1.79 -11.82
C LYS A 44 40.44 -1.71 -10.31
N VAL A 45 39.38 -2.35 -9.85
CA VAL A 45 38.99 -2.38 -8.43
C VAL A 45 39.05 -3.81 -7.91
N PHE A 46 39.53 -3.97 -6.70
CA PHE A 46 39.67 -5.26 -6.04
C PHE A 46 39.07 -5.19 -4.63
N LEU A 47 38.26 -6.19 -4.30
CA LEU A 47 37.71 -6.39 -2.96
C LEU A 47 38.25 -7.71 -2.39
N ASN A 48 38.83 -7.64 -1.19
CA ASN A 48 39.45 -8.79 -0.53
C ASN A 48 40.44 -9.55 -1.45
N GLY A 49 41.22 -8.80 -2.22
CA GLY A 49 42.26 -9.35 -3.12
C GLY A 49 41.72 -9.90 -4.45
N VAL A 50 40.40 -9.89 -4.69
CA VAL A 50 39.77 -10.42 -5.90
C VAL A 50 39.22 -9.28 -6.75
N PRO A 51 39.34 -9.33 -8.10
CA PRO A 51 38.74 -8.31 -8.97
C PRO A 51 37.24 -8.17 -8.72
N ALA A 52 36.77 -6.94 -8.54
CA ALA A 52 35.36 -6.60 -8.37
C ALA A 52 34.70 -6.29 -9.73
N GLU A 53 33.48 -6.74 -9.93
CA GLU A 53 32.66 -6.28 -11.07
C GLU A 53 32.30 -4.81 -10.90
N VAL A 54 32.49 -4.04 -11.95
CA VAL A 54 32.26 -2.59 -11.93
C VAL A 54 31.35 -2.15 -13.07
N GLU A 55 30.62 -1.08 -12.83
CA GLU A 55 29.88 -0.31 -13.82
C GLU A 55 30.62 1.00 -14.09
N VAL A 56 30.81 1.34 -15.36
CA VAL A 56 31.40 2.61 -15.78
C VAL A 56 30.28 3.64 -15.90
N ALA A 57 30.21 4.55 -14.94
CA ALA A 57 29.22 5.63 -14.95
C ALA A 57 29.67 6.82 -15.81
N GLN A 58 30.98 7.02 -15.98
CA GLN A 58 31.57 8.07 -16.83
C GLN A 58 32.98 7.69 -17.26
N ASP A 59 33.34 7.99 -18.51
CA ASP A 59 34.65 7.76 -19.10
C ASP A 59 35.07 8.97 -20.00
N ALA A 60 35.36 10.10 -19.36
CA ALA A 60 35.61 11.37 -20.04
C ALA A 60 36.81 12.12 -19.43
N LEU A 61 37.83 11.42 -18.97
CA LEU A 61 39.03 12.08 -18.43
C LEU A 61 40.00 12.47 -19.55
N GLY A 62 40.12 13.76 -19.83
CA GLY A 62 40.98 14.32 -20.86
C GLY A 62 42.13 15.19 -20.35
N GLY A 63 42.46 15.13 -19.06
CA GLY A 63 43.52 15.96 -18.45
C GLY A 63 44.22 15.28 -17.27
N SER A 64 45.19 16.01 -16.68
CA SER A 64 45.90 15.52 -15.48
C SER A 64 45.02 15.53 -14.26
N ILE A 65 45.15 14.47 -13.44
CA ILE A 65 44.53 14.38 -12.11
C ILE A 65 45.46 14.93 -11.00
N LYS A 66 46.60 15.48 -11.36
CA LYS A 66 47.53 16.11 -10.38
C LYS A 66 46.86 17.32 -9.74
N THR A 67 47.00 17.44 -8.44
CA THR A 67 46.46 18.54 -7.65
C THR A 67 47.45 18.92 -6.55
N ASP A 68 47.45 20.17 -6.17
CA ASP A 68 48.19 20.67 -5.00
C ASP A 68 47.33 20.63 -3.71
N ALA A 69 46.12 20.09 -3.79
CA ALA A 69 45.25 19.95 -2.64
C ALA A 69 45.80 18.89 -1.67
N GLU A 70 45.62 19.14 -0.38
CA GLU A 70 46.00 18.20 0.67
C GLU A 70 45.26 16.86 0.55
N LEU A 71 45.95 15.77 0.87
CA LEU A 71 45.34 14.44 1.00
C LEU A 71 44.46 14.40 2.25
N VAL A 72 43.16 14.23 2.02
CA VAL A 72 42.17 14.13 3.12
C VAL A 72 41.63 12.71 3.19
N ILE A 73 41.66 12.13 4.40
CA ILE A 73 41.19 10.78 4.67
C ILE A 73 39.95 10.83 5.58
N GLY A 74 38.90 10.08 5.23
CA GLY A 74 37.71 9.96 6.05
C GLY A 74 36.77 11.16 6.04
N ASN A 75 37.08 12.22 5.29
CA ASN A 75 36.24 13.39 5.18
C ASN A 75 35.87 13.67 3.72
N LYS A 76 34.67 14.18 3.50
CA LYS A 76 34.21 14.66 2.20
C LYS A 76 33.93 16.15 2.30
N GLN A 77 34.56 16.96 1.46
CA GLN A 77 34.39 18.43 1.45
C GLN A 77 32.95 18.89 1.28
N THR A 78 32.06 18.05 0.72
CA THR A 78 30.67 18.38 0.42
C THR A 78 29.70 17.32 0.91
N GLY A 79 29.75 16.91 2.18
CA GLY A 79 28.79 15.93 2.65
C GLY A 79 29.16 15.16 3.93
N ARG A 80 28.63 13.95 4.08
CA ARG A 80 28.80 13.14 5.28
C ARG A 80 30.24 12.62 5.39
N ALA A 81 30.84 12.74 6.57
CA ALA A 81 32.12 12.14 6.91
C ALA A 81 31.98 10.60 6.91
N TYR A 82 33.10 9.93 6.61
CA TYR A 82 33.18 8.47 6.77
C TYR A 82 33.04 8.10 8.26
N SER A 83 32.21 7.10 8.52
CA SER A 83 32.04 6.52 9.85
C SER A 83 32.44 5.04 9.80
N GLY A 84 33.54 4.68 10.43
CA GLY A 84 34.10 3.33 10.44
C GLY A 84 35.59 3.30 10.77
N GLY A 85 36.17 2.11 10.82
CA GLY A 85 37.61 1.92 10.97
C GLY A 85 38.34 1.99 9.63
N LEU A 86 39.52 2.60 9.58
CA LEU A 86 40.47 2.54 8.47
C LEU A 86 41.80 2.08 9.04
N ASP A 87 42.44 1.12 8.39
CA ASP A 87 43.70 0.55 8.81
C ASP A 87 44.56 0.16 7.61
N ASP A 88 45.87 0.09 7.79
CA ASP A 88 46.87 -0.38 6.81
C ASP A 88 46.75 0.25 5.42
N MET A 89 46.79 1.58 5.37
CA MET A 89 46.64 2.34 4.12
C MET A 89 48.00 2.41 3.39
N ARG A 90 48.04 1.94 2.14
CA ARG A 90 49.26 1.87 1.32
C ARG A 90 49.07 2.53 -0.03
N PHE A 91 50.08 3.32 -0.45
CA PHE A 91 50.16 3.95 -1.76
C PHE A 91 51.36 3.45 -2.51
N TYR A 92 51.16 3.13 -3.78
CA TYR A 92 52.21 2.61 -4.66
C TYR A 92 52.38 3.53 -5.86
N SER A 93 53.66 3.75 -6.27
CA SER A 93 54.00 4.54 -7.45
C SER A 93 53.92 3.73 -8.76
N CYS A 94 53.54 2.46 -8.70
CA CYS A 94 53.38 1.56 -9.82
C CYS A 94 52.04 0.83 -9.77
N VAL A 95 51.59 0.31 -10.92
CA VAL A 95 50.39 -0.52 -10.99
C VAL A 95 50.71 -1.92 -10.50
N LEU A 96 50.13 -2.33 -9.39
CA LEU A 96 50.26 -3.70 -8.89
C LEU A 96 49.47 -4.68 -9.77
N SER A 97 50.06 -5.85 -10.03
CA SER A 97 49.36 -6.93 -10.69
C SER A 97 48.25 -7.54 -9.79
N ALA A 98 47.25 -8.19 -10.41
CA ALA A 98 46.20 -8.87 -9.66
C ALA A 98 46.72 -9.89 -8.65
N ARG A 99 47.84 -10.58 -8.99
CA ARG A 99 48.50 -11.55 -8.08
C ARG A 99 49.14 -10.89 -6.86
N GLU A 100 49.73 -9.71 -7.03
CA GLU A 100 50.29 -8.94 -5.90
C GLU A 100 49.18 -8.42 -5.00
N ILE A 101 48.08 -7.95 -5.57
CA ILE A 101 46.92 -7.51 -4.78
C ILE A 101 46.27 -8.68 -4.06
N GLU A 102 46.14 -9.84 -4.70
CA GLU A 102 45.67 -11.07 -4.06
C GLU A 102 46.55 -11.44 -2.87
N ARG A 103 47.89 -11.35 -3.03
CA ARG A 103 48.84 -11.61 -1.95
C ARG A 103 48.64 -10.65 -0.77
N LEU A 104 48.43 -9.39 -1.03
CA LEU A 104 48.21 -8.39 0.03
C LEU A 104 46.84 -8.59 0.71
N GLY A 105 45.79 -8.83 -0.05
CA GLY A 105 44.43 -8.91 0.46
C GLY A 105 44.06 -10.23 1.13
N ILE A 106 44.69 -11.33 0.72
CA ILE A 106 44.33 -12.69 1.18
C ILE A 106 45.47 -13.32 1.99
N HIS A 107 46.66 -13.47 1.40
CA HIS A 107 47.72 -14.27 2.00
C HIS A 107 48.41 -13.55 3.13
N TYR A 108 48.67 -12.27 3.03
CA TYR A 108 49.39 -11.50 4.06
C TYR A 108 48.64 -11.46 5.40
N PRO A 109 47.31 -11.16 5.43
CA PRO A 109 46.56 -11.24 6.68
C PRO A 109 46.52 -12.63 7.31
N ILE A 110 46.46 -13.69 6.51
CA ILE A 110 46.51 -15.07 7.02
C ILE A 110 47.88 -15.39 7.63
N HIS A 111 48.95 -15.00 6.96
CA HIS A 111 50.31 -15.17 7.48
C HIS A 111 50.49 -14.40 8.80
N THR A 112 50.00 -13.19 8.91
CA THR A 112 50.05 -12.38 10.14
C THR A 112 49.30 -13.06 11.29
N ILE A 113 48.12 -13.60 11.06
CA ILE A 113 47.34 -14.35 12.06
C ILE A 113 48.09 -15.63 12.50
N LEU A 114 48.73 -16.33 11.56
CA LEU A 114 49.46 -17.56 11.85
C LEU A 114 50.78 -17.30 12.58
N SER A 115 51.43 -16.18 12.31
CA SER A 115 52.71 -15.77 12.94
C SER A 115 52.53 -15.10 14.30
N GLY A 116 51.28 -14.72 14.64
CA GLY A 116 50.96 -14.15 15.95
C GLY A 116 51.15 -15.15 17.08
N VAL A 117 51.39 -14.63 18.29
CA VAL A 117 51.63 -15.45 19.49
C VAL A 117 50.46 -16.39 19.74
N THR A 118 50.74 -17.66 20.00
CA THR A 118 49.77 -18.73 20.32
C THR A 118 49.03 -18.51 21.63
N GLY A 119 48.19 -17.49 21.69
CA GLY A 119 47.19 -17.25 22.71
C GLY A 119 45.78 -17.52 22.12
N LYS A 120 44.73 -17.24 22.87
CA LYS A 120 43.37 -17.33 22.33
C LYS A 120 43.19 -16.33 21.16
N ARG A 121 43.07 -16.85 19.94
CA ARG A 121 42.71 -16.05 18.76
C ARG A 121 41.36 -15.43 18.93
N ALA A 122 41.15 -14.24 18.37
CA ALA A 122 39.82 -13.66 18.25
C ALA A 122 38.94 -14.53 17.36
N LYS A 123 37.66 -14.54 17.61
CA LYS A 123 36.67 -15.33 16.83
C LYS A 123 36.74 -15.02 15.35
N GLU A 124 36.91 -13.76 15.01
CA GLU A 124 37.06 -13.26 13.65
C GLU A 124 38.30 -13.79 12.94
N GLU A 125 39.41 -13.94 13.68
CA GLU A 125 40.65 -14.51 13.15
C GLU A 125 40.49 -16.01 12.87
N GLU A 126 39.82 -16.74 13.75
CA GLU A 126 39.52 -18.16 13.56
C GLU A 126 38.56 -18.37 12.35
N GLU A 127 37.54 -17.53 12.21
CA GLU A 127 36.63 -17.57 11.07
C GLU A 127 37.35 -17.28 9.74
N ARG A 128 38.29 -16.30 9.72
CA ARG A 128 39.10 -15.97 8.55
C ARG A 128 40.05 -17.11 8.18
N LEU A 129 40.72 -17.75 9.16
CA LEU A 129 41.54 -18.92 8.92
C LEU A 129 40.73 -20.10 8.39
N ARG A 130 39.58 -20.35 8.96
CA ARG A 130 38.67 -21.42 8.52
C ARG A 130 38.19 -21.18 7.08
N GLU A 131 37.81 -19.95 6.75
CA GLU A 131 37.40 -19.60 5.40
C GLU A 131 38.54 -19.78 4.40
N TYR A 132 39.74 -19.31 4.74
CA TYR A 132 40.93 -19.50 3.90
C TYR A 132 41.19 -20.99 3.67
N PHE A 133 41.19 -21.80 4.72
CA PHE A 133 41.38 -23.24 4.61
C PHE A 133 40.32 -23.88 3.67
N LEU A 134 39.06 -23.62 3.91
CA LEU A 134 37.96 -24.22 3.15
C LEU A 134 37.91 -23.77 1.69
N THR A 135 38.43 -22.57 1.37
CA THR A 135 38.40 -22.04 0.00
C THR A 135 39.67 -22.24 -0.80
N ARG A 136 40.84 -22.47 -0.14
CA ARG A 136 42.15 -22.46 -0.80
C ARG A 136 43.04 -23.68 -0.48
N VAL A 137 42.88 -24.33 0.66
CA VAL A 137 43.79 -25.36 1.14
C VAL A 137 43.12 -26.74 1.21
N ALA A 138 41.86 -26.82 1.54
CA ALA A 138 41.12 -28.07 1.66
C ALA A 138 41.09 -28.85 0.32
N PRO A 139 40.90 -30.20 0.33
CA PRO A 139 40.73 -30.99 -0.89
C PRO A 139 39.64 -30.38 -1.79
N GLU A 140 39.81 -30.51 -3.11
CA GLU A 140 38.87 -29.91 -4.11
C GLU A 140 37.42 -30.30 -3.88
N THR A 141 37.13 -31.53 -3.45
CA THR A 141 35.77 -31.97 -3.09
C THR A 141 35.17 -31.11 -1.97
N THR A 142 35.95 -30.83 -0.95
CA THR A 142 35.54 -29.99 0.19
C THR A 142 35.37 -28.52 -0.23
N GLN A 143 36.26 -28.00 -1.08
CA GLN A 143 36.15 -26.65 -1.63
C GLN A 143 34.85 -26.51 -2.44
N ARG A 144 34.51 -27.46 -3.28
CA ARG A 144 33.24 -27.48 -4.08
C ARG A 144 32.02 -27.50 -3.17
N GLN A 145 31.99 -28.40 -2.17
CA GLN A 145 30.90 -28.49 -1.19
C GLN A 145 30.71 -27.19 -0.40
N TYR A 146 31.83 -26.55 -0.05
CA TYR A 146 31.77 -25.27 0.66
C TYR A 146 31.24 -24.13 -0.22
N ALA A 147 31.64 -24.08 -1.49
CA ALA A 147 31.11 -23.13 -2.47
C ALA A 147 29.60 -23.33 -2.68
N GLU A 148 29.15 -24.58 -2.81
CA GLU A 148 27.75 -24.94 -2.94
C GLU A 148 26.93 -24.52 -1.70
N LEU A 149 27.48 -24.78 -0.50
CA LEU A 149 26.87 -24.34 0.76
C LEU A 149 26.71 -22.80 0.81
N LYS A 150 27.72 -22.05 0.36
CA LYS A 150 27.63 -20.58 0.27
C LYS A 150 26.50 -20.13 -0.66
N GLU A 151 26.38 -20.74 -1.82
CA GLU A 151 25.33 -20.44 -2.79
C GLU A 151 23.93 -20.78 -2.24
N VAL A 152 23.76 -21.90 -1.55
CA VAL A 152 22.51 -22.27 -0.90
C VAL A 152 22.15 -21.27 0.20
N LYS A 153 23.13 -20.87 1.03
CA LYS A 153 22.93 -19.85 2.06
C LYS A 153 22.53 -18.50 1.45
N LYS A 154 23.17 -18.09 0.35
CA LYS A 154 22.84 -16.85 -0.37
C LYS A 154 21.40 -16.89 -0.92
N ARG A 155 21.01 -18.01 -1.55
CA ARG A 155 19.62 -18.20 -2.03
C ARG A 155 18.61 -18.20 -0.89
N LYS A 156 18.93 -18.86 0.23
CA LYS A 156 18.09 -18.84 1.43
C LYS A 156 17.89 -17.41 1.94
N GLN A 157 18.98 -16.62 2.07
CA GLN A 157 18.89 -15.23 2.52
C GLN A 157 18.08 -14.34 1.56
N ALA A 158 18.22 -14.56 0.24
CA ALA A 158 17.42 -13.85 -0.76
C ALA A 158 15.93 -14.21 -0.63
N LEU A 159 15.61 -15.49 -0.43
CA LEU A 159 14.26 -15.96 -0.18
C LEU A 159 13.68 -15.38 1.12
N ASP A 160 14.43 -15.45 2.22
CA ASP A 160 14.03 -14.92 3.53
C ASP A 160 13.72 -13.41 3.43
N LYS A 161 14.49 -12.64 2.64
CA LYS A 161 14.24 -11.21 2.39
C LYS A 161 13.00 -10.95 1.54
N SER A 162 12.63 -11.89 0.67
CA SER A 162 11.43 -11.77 -0.19
C SER A 162 10.14 -12.16 0.54
N VAL A 163 10.23 -12.85 1.67
CA VAL A 163 9.07 -13.23 2.48
C VAL A 163 8.53 -12.01 3.21
N LEU A 164 7.29 -11.69 2.92
CA LEU A 164 6.58 -10.62 3.62
C LEU A 164 6.34 -11.04 5.08
N ASN A 165 6.92 -10.30 6.00
CA ASN A 165 6.72 -10.50 7.43
C ASN A 165 5.65 -9.55 7.94
N THR A 166 4.79 -10.04 8.84
CA THR A 166 3.83 -9.23 9.57
C THR A 166 3.99 -9.44 11.06
N MET A 167 3.71 -8.39 11.83
CA MET A 167 3.67 -8.51 13.28
C MET A 167 2.43 -9.27 13.71
N VAL A 168 2.60 -10.26 14.57
CA VAL A 168 1.53 -11.01 15.20
C VAL A 168 1.57 -10.82 16.71
N MET A 169 0.39 -10.74 17.32
CA MET A 169 0.30 -10.73 18.79
C MET A 169 0.59 -12.14 19.34
N MET A 170 1.48 -12.21 20.30
CA MET A 170 1.77 -13.43 21.04
C MET A 170 1.46 -13.23 22.53
N GLU A 171 1.06 -14.30 23.21
CA GLU A 171 0.93 -14.29 24.67
C GLU A 171 2.31 -14.16 25.32
N LEU A 172 2.40 -13.38 26.38
CA LEU A 172 3.61 -13.34 27.20
C LEU A 172 3.75 -14.65 27.97
N GLY A 173 4.96 -15.19 28.08
CA GLY A 173 5.23 -16.39 28.86
C GLY A 173 4.82 -16.25 30.35
N LYS A 174 4.91 -15.02 30.89
CA LYS A 174 4.36 -14.65 32.19
C LYS A 174 3.46 -13.42 31.98
N PRO A 175 2.15 -13.53 32.23
CA PRO A 175 1.23 -12.40 32.14
C PRO A 175 1.66 -11.26 33.07
N ARG A 176 1.50 -10.03 32.61
CA ARG A 176 1.72 -8.83 33.44
C ARG A 176 0.59 -8.69 34.46
N ASP A 177 0.95 -8.35 35.69
CA ASP A 177 -0.03 -8.01 36.73
C ASP A 177 -0.87 -6.81 36.28
N THR A 178 -2.18 -6.93 36.40
CA THR A 178 -3.16 -5.90 36.04
C THR A 178 -3.95 -5.49 37.28
N PHE A 179 -4.24 -4.21 37.40
CA PHE A 179 -4.90 -3.62 38.56
C PHE A 179 -6.05 -2.72 38.11
N VAL A 180 -7.06 -2.59 38.96
CA VAL A 180 -8.04 -1.52 38.82
C VAL A 180 -7.33 -0.17 39.07
N LEU A 181 -7.62 0.83 38.24
CA LEU A 181 -7.01 2.14 38.33
C LEU A 181 -8.03 3.13 38.93
N ALA A 182 -7.73 3.67 40.11
CA ALA A 182 -8.62 4.65 40.74
C ALA A 182 -8.76 5.87 39.81
N ARG A 183 -9.98 6.20 39.42
CA ARG A 183 -10.32 7.30 38.48
C ARG A 183 -9.56 7.24 37.14
N GLY A 184 -9.10 6.05 36.72
CA GLY A 184 -8.33 5.88 35.49
C GLY A 184 -6.86 6.30 35.57
N ASP A 185 -6.37 6.76 36.72
CA ASP A 185 -4.96 7.17 36.89
C ASP A 185 -4.06 5.95 37.00
N TYR A 186 -3.18 5.74 36.01
CA TYR A 186 -2.23 4.62 35.94
C TYR A 186 -1.24 4.55 37.13
N ARG A 187 -1.05 5.66 37.84
CA ARG A 187 -0.20 5.74 39.04
C ARG A 187 -0.91 5.24 40.29
N ASN A 188 -2.26 5.28 40.29
CA ASN A 188 -3.09 4.93 41.44
C ASN A 188 -3.75 3.55 41.25
N LYS A 189 -2.96 2.52 41.48
CA LYS A 189 -3.39 1.10 41.37
C LYS A 189 -4.10 0.67 42.64
N THR A 190 -5.24 -0.01 42.51
CA THR A 190 -5.99 -0.61 43.60
C THR A 190 -5.98 -2.13 43.50
N ASP A 191 -7.12 -2.79 43.42
CA ASP A 191 -7.23 -4.24 43.45
C ASP A 191 -6.59 -4.92 42.25
N LYS A 192 -5.86 -5.99 42.48
CA LYS A 192 -5.30 -6.83 41.42
C LYS A 192 -6.42 -7.65 40.79
N VAL A 193 -6.50 -7.61 39.44
CA VAL A 193 -7.52 -8.32 38.67
C VAL A 193 -6.90 -9.28 37.66
N GLY A 194 -7.64 -10.33 37.33
CA GLY A 194 -7.33 -11.28 36.25
C GLY A 194 -8.21 -11.03 35.01
N PRO A 195 -7.93 -11.77 33.90
CA PRO A 195 -8.81 -11.75 32.73
C PRO A 195 -10.21 -12.26 33.10
N ALA A 196 -11.23 -11.46 32.78
CA ALA A 196 -12.63 -11.78 33.04
C ALA A 196 -13.52 -11.22 31.92
N VAL A 197 -14.79 -11.61 31.92
CA VAL A 197 -15.85 -11.07 31.08
C VAL A 197 -16.83 -10.24 31.92
N PRO A 198 -17.64 -9.34 31.32
CA PRO A 198 -18.66 -8.58 32.06
C PRO A 198 -19.63 -9.51 32.79
N ALA A 199 -19.90 -9.22 34.06
CA ALA A 199 -20.78 -10.06 34.92
C ALA A 199 -22.22 -10.14 34.40
N ALA A 200 -22.68 -9.19 33.62
CA ALA A 200 -24.02 -9.18 32.98
C ALA A 200 -24.15 -10.15 31.80
N LEU A 201 -23.05 -10.72 31.31
CA LEU A 201 -23.01 -11.64 30.19
C LEU A 201 -22.69 -13.05 30.64
N PRO A 202 -22.93 -14.11 29.82
CA PRO A 202 -22.59 -15.46 30.16
C PRO A 202 -21.15 -15.61 30.65
N PRO A 203 -20.89 -16.38 31.74
CA PRO A 203 -19.55 -16.51 32.28
C PRO A 203 -18.62 -17.29 31.33
N LEU A 204 -17.32 -17.15 31.54
CA LEU A 204 -16.34 -17.99 30.85
C LEU A 204 -16.54 -19.49 31.25
N PRO A 205 -16.17 -20.43 30.37
CA PRO A 205 -16.22 -21.85 30.70
C PRO A 205 -15.45 -22.16 31.97
N THR A 206 -16.02 -22.97 32.86
CA THR A 206 -15.41 -23.31 34.16
C THR A 206 -14.20 -24.23 34.05
N LYS A 207 -14.08 -25.00 32.95
CA LYS A 207 -12.96 -25.93 32.68
C LYS A 207 -12.03 -25.34 31.60
N LEU A 208 -11.08 -24.52 32.02
CA LEU A 208 -10.03 -24.01 31.15
C LEU A 208 -8.70 -24.74 31.40
N LEU A 209 -7.99 -25.08 30.35
CA LEU A 209 -6.61 -25.59 30.42
C LEU A 209 -5.62 -24.41 30.61
N GLY A 210 -5.60 -23.83 31.80
CA GLY A 210 -4.76 -22.68 32.14
C GLY A 210 -5.52 -21.34 32.23
N PRO A 211 -4.81 -20.22 32.41
CA PRO A 211 -5.45 -18.92 32.54
C PRO A 211 -6.17 -18.51 31.24
N PRO A 212 -7.26 -17.73 31.32
CA PRO A 212 -7.95 -17.23 30.13
C PRO A 212 -7.01 -16.44 29.24
N ASN A 213 -7.10 -16.67 27.93
CA ASN A 213 -6.29 -16.03 26.89
C ASN A 213 -7.17 -15.53 25.74
N ARG A 214 -6.56 -14.98 24.68
CA ARG A 214 -7.30 -14.47 23.52
C ARG A 214 -8.16 -15.53 22.82
N LEU A 215 -7.71 -16.78 22.78
CA LEU A 215 -8.51 -17.86 22.20
C LEU A 215 -9.74 -18.17 23.08
N THR A 216 -9.59 -18.09 24.42
CA THR A 216 -10.71 -18.21 25.35
C THR A 216 -11.75 -17.11 25.08
N LEU A 217 -11.32 -15.88 24.95
CA LEU A 217 -12.19 -14.76 24.59
C LEU A 217 -12.87 -14.96 23.23
N ALA A 218 -12.12 -15.39 22.21
CA ALA A 218 -12.68 -15.62 20.88
C ALA A 218 -13.77 -16.70 20.89
N LYS A 219 -13.54 -17.81 21.60
CA LYS A 219 -14.55 -18.89 21.76
C LYS A 219 -15.79 -18.41 22.51
N TRP A 220 -15.60 -17.60 23.56
CA TRP A 220 -16.71 -17.01 24.31
C TRP A 220 -17.55 -16.05 23.45
N LEU A 221 -16.90 -15.21 22.62
CA LEU A 221 -17.60 -14.29 21.73
C LEU A 221 -18.48 -15.00 20.70
N VAL A 222 -18.08 -16.18 20.21
CA VAL A 222 -18.85 -16.95 19.22
C VAL A 222 -19.68 -18.08 19.85
N ASP A 223 -19.79 -18.12 21.18
CA ASP A 223 -20.65 -19.07 21.85
C ASP A 223 -22.11 -18.87 21.42
N PRO A 224 -22.86 -19.93 21.04
CA PRO A 224 -24.27 -19.81 20.64
C PRO A 224 -25.18 -19.12 21.67
N ASN A 225 -24.82 -19.21 22.96
CA ASN A 225 -25.57 -18.56 24.03
C ASN A 225 -25.17 -17.10 24.29
N HIS A 226 -24.15 -16.59 23.56
CA HIS A 226 -23.74 -15.20 23.70
C HIS A 226 -24.79 -14.26 23.08
N PRO A 227 -25.44 -13.38 23.86
CA PRO A 227 -26.65 -12.67 23.40
C PRO A 227 -26.38 -11.56 22.41
N LEU A 228 -25.16 -11.06 22.30
CA LEU A 228 -24.87 -9.82 21.56
C LEU A 228 -24.11 -10.05 20.26
N THR A 229 -23.11 -10.91 20.20
CA THR A 229 -22.17 -10.96 19.07
C THR A 229 -22.86 -11.19 17.73
N SER A 230 -23.77 -12.16 17.64
CA SER A 230 -24.49 -12.45 16.40
C SER A 230 -25.45 -11.31 16.03
N ARG A 231 -26.20 -10.75 17.01
CA ARG A 231 -27.09 -9.60 16.78
C ARG A 231 -26.35 -8.37 16.29
N VAL A 232 -25.24 -8.03 16.93
CA VAL A 232 -24.40 -6.89 16.50
C VAL A 232 -23.84 -7.12 15.10
N ALA A 233 -23.37 -8.33 14.79
CA ALA A 233 -22.83 -8.64 13.46
C ALA A 233 -23.88 -8.50 12.35
N VAL A 234 -25.06 -9.12 12.52
CA VAL A 234 -26.13 -9.06 11.51
C VAL A 234 -26.73 -7.66 11.41
N ASN A 235 -26.81 -6.90 12.50
CA ASN A 235 -27.23 -5.51 12.49
C ASN A 235 -26.29 -4.63 11.67
N ARG A 236 -24.98 -4.86 11.76
CA ARG A 236 -23.97 -4.16 10.95
C ARG A 236 -24.07 -4.55 9.48
N PHE A 237 -24.29 -5.83 9.14
CA PHE A 237 -24.56 -6.24 7.76
C PHE A 237 -25.82 -5.59 7.22
N TRP A 238 -26.90 -5.55 8.02
CA TRP A 238 -28.13 -4.88 7.66
C TRP A 238 -27.90 -3.39 7.35
N GLN A 239 -27.18 -2.69 8.23
CA GLN A 239 -26.84 -1.28 8.05
C GLN A 239 -26.09 -1.01 6.73
N MET A 240 -25.19 -1.90 6.33
CA MET A 240 -24.44 -1.74 5.07
C MET A 240 -25.37 -1.72 3.84
N TYR A 241 -26.48 -2.42 3.90
CA TYR A 241 -27.43 -2.54 2.79
C TYR A 241 -28.62 -1.58 2.88
N PHE A 242 -29.03 -1.21 4.07
CA PHE A 242 -30.22 -0.40 4.30
C PHE A 242 -29.92 1.04 4.79
N GLY A 243 -28.65 1.35 5.06
CA GLY A 243 -28.21 2.66 5.57
C GLY A 243 -28.36 2.78 7.09
N TYR A 244 -29.41 2.21 7.67
CA TYR A 244 -29.61 2.10 9.12
C TYR A 244 -29.65 0.65 9.58
N GLY A 245 -29.17 0.39 10.79
CA GLY A 245 -29.36 -0.91 11.43
C GLY A 245 -30.81 -1.13 11.89
N ILE A 246 -31.20 -2.37 12.12
CA ILE A 246 -32.45 -2.72 12.81
C ILE A 246 -32.47 -2.08 14.20
N VAL A 247 -31.31 -2.12 14.89
CA VAL A 247 -30.97 -1.21 15.99
C VAL A 247 -30.23 -0.02 15.40
N LYS A 248 -30.79 1.17 15.49
CA LYS A 248 -30.22 2.38 14.86
C LYS A 248 -28.95 2.87 15.57
N THR A 249 -28.88 2.75 16.87
CA THR A 249 -27.70 3.03 17.69
C THR A 249 -26.73 1.87 17.64
N VAL A 250 -26.04 1.70 16.51
CA VAL A 250 -25.15 0.57 16.26
C VAL A 250 -23.94 0.49 17.18
N GLU A 251 -23.61 1.60 17.82
CA GLU A 251 -22.60 1.75 18.87
C GLU A 251 -23.09 1.40 20.26
N ASP A 252 -24.42 1.33 20.48
CA ASP A 252 -25.03 1.07 21.78
C ASP A 252 -26.27 0.16 21.67
N PHE A 253 -26.13 -1.06 22.13
CA PHE A 253 -27.19 -2.06 22.27
C PHE A 253 -27.70 -2.15 23.71
N GLY A 254 -27.27 -1.23 24.56
CA GLY A 254 -27.65 -1.17 25.98
C GLY A 254 -28.87 -0.30 26.24
N ALA A 255 -29.05 0.04 27.54
CA ALA A 255 -30.23 0.75 28.01
C ALA A 255 -30.35 2.21 27.52
N GLN A 256 -29.25 2.80 27.02
CA GLN A 256 -29.25 4.15 26.43
C GLN A 256 -29.41 4.13 24.91
N GLY A 257 -29.35 2.93 24.29
CA GLY A 257 -29.57 2.74 22.87
C GLY A 257 -31.07 2.71 22.51
N GLU A 258 -31.35 2.85 21.20
CA GLU A 258 -32.71 2.66 20.70
C GLU A 258 -33.04 1.16 20.62
N PRO A 259 -34.27 0.74 20.99
CA PRO A 259 -34.69 -0.64 20.78
C PRO A 259 -34.78 -0.97 19.29
N PRO A 260 -34.64 -2.25 18.91
CA PRO A 260 -34.82 -2.67 17.52
C PRO A 260 -36.28 -2.43 17.06
N VAL A 261 -36.45 -1.91 15.84
CA VAL A 261 -37.79 -1.71 15.26
C VAL A 261 -38.44 -3.05 14.90
N HIS A 262 -37.63 -4.05 14.52
CA HIS A 262 -38.05 -5.40 14.17
C HIS A 262 -37.27 -6.42 15.00
N PRO A 263 -37.61 -6.63 16.31
CA PRO A 263 -36.85 -7.49 17.22
C PRO A 263 -36.83 -8.95 16.75
N GLU A 264 -37.95 -9.48 16.24
CA GLU A 264 -38.05 -10.84 15.77
C GLU A 264 -37.16 -11.08 14.53
N LEU A 265 -37.07 -10.10 13.64
CA LEU A 265 -36.18 -10.16 12.47
C LEU A 265 -34.71 -10.17 12.89
N LEU A 266 -34.34 -9.32 13.85
CA LEU A 266 -32.98 -9.28 14.39
C LEU A 266 -32.59 -10.62 15.02
N ASP A 267 -33.48 -11.20 15.81
CA ASP A 267 -33.25 -12.47 16.49
C ASP A 267 -33.17 -13.63 15.50
N TRP A 268 -34.05 -13.63 14.51
CA TRP A 268 -34.03 -14.65 13.47
C TRP A 268 -32.73 -14.59 12.64
N LEU A 269 -32.31 -13.41 12.20
CA LEU A 269 -31.07 -13.24 11.46
C LEU A 269 -29.85 -13.66 12.31
N ALA A 270 -29.85 -13.33 13.60
CA ALA A 270 -28.77 -13.69 14.52
C ALA A 270 -28.66 -15.20 14.72
N THR A 271 -29.80 -15.88 14.91
CA THR A 271 -29.83 -17.35 15.06
C THR A 271 -29.49 -18.07 13.76
N GLU A 272 -29.96 -17.56 12.62
CA GLU A 272 -29.64 -18.09 11.30
C GLU A 272 -28.14 -17.95 10.98
N PHE A 273 -27.52 -16.85 11.38
CA PHE A 273 -26.09 -16.64 11.22
C PHE A 273 -25.26 -17.66 12.03
N ILE A 274 -25.67 -17.95 13.25
CA ILE A 274 -25.08 -19.04 14.06
C ILE A 274 -25.31 -20.39 13.40
N ARG A 275 -26.56 -20.69 12.98
CA ARG A 275 -26.97 -21.96 12.37
C ARG A 275 -26.14 -22.29 11.11
N THR A 276 -25.82 -21.26 10.30
CA THR A 276 -25.01 -21.40 9.07
C THR A 276 -23.50 -21.45 9.36
N GLY A 277 -23.07 -21.53 10.62
CA GLY A 277 -21.66 -21.57 11.01
C GLY A 277 -20.93 -20.25 10.78
N TRP A 278 -21.60 -19.12 10.97
CA TRP A 278 -21.07 -17.76 10.76
C TRP A 278 -20.68 -17.50 9.30
N ASP A 279 -21.42 -18.09 8.34
CA ASP A 279 -21.20 -17.85 6.90
C ASP A 279 -21.66 -16.45 6.50
N VAL A 280 -20.69 -15.53 6.43
CA VAL A 280 -20.91 -14.13 6.06
C VAL A 280 -21.51 -14.00 4.65
N LYS A 281 -21.02 -14.81 3.69
CA LYS A 281 -21.52 -14.73 2.30
C LYS A 281 -22.96 -15.23 2.18
N ALA A 282 -23.31 -16.30 2.87
CA ALA A 282 -24.69 -16.79 2.92
C ALA A 282 -25.61 -15.75 3.54
N MET A 283 -25.21 -15.10 4.64
CA MET A 283 -26.00 -14.05 5.28
C MET A 283 -26.20 -12.84 4.37
N GLN A 284 -25.14 -12.36 3.72
CA GLN A 284 -25.25 -11.24 2.77
C GLN A 284 -26.16 -11.60 1.58
N LYS A 285 -26.01 -12.82 1.04
CA LYS A 285 -26.90 -13.30 -0.04
C LYS A 285 -28.35 -13.32 0.41
N LEU A 286 -28.63 -13.80 1.63
CA LEU A 286 -29.98 -13.81 2.20
C LEU A 286 -30.59 -12.41 2.26
N ILE A 287 -29.84 -11.41 2.72
CA ILE A 287 -30.28 -10.03 2.81
C ILE A 287 -30.58 -9.45 1.40
N VAL A 288 -29.64 -9.55 0.47
CA VAL A 288 -29.79 -8.89 -0.86
C VAL A 288 -30.78 -9.59 -1.79
N THR A 289 -31.14 -10.85 -1.52
CA THR A 289 -32.18 -11.57 -2.26
C THR A 289 -33.57 -11.44 -1.64
N SER A 290 -33.67 -10.82 -0.45
CA SER A 290 -34.96 -10.60 0.21
C SER A 290 -35.89 -9.69 -0.58
N ALA A 291 -37.20 -9.89 -0.44
CA ALA A 291 -38.19 -9.02 -1.06
C ALA A 291 -38.04 -7.57 -0.60
N VAL A 292 -37.73 -7.35 0.65
CA VAL A 292 -37.50 -6.02 1.26
C VAL A 292 -36.35 -5.27 0.57
N TYR A 293 -35.23 -5.93 0.30
CA TYR A 293 -34.09 -5.30 -0.37
C TYR A 293 -34.37 -4.98 -1.85
N ARG A 294 -35.21 -5.78 -2.48
CA ARG A 294 -35.56 -5.69 -3.90
C ARG A 294 -36.73 -4.77 -4.21
N GLN A 295 -37.29 -4.10 -3.23
CA GLN A 295 -38.32 -3.09 -3.40
C GLN A 295 -37.78 -1.87 -4.16
N SER A 296 -38.66 -1.12 -4.83
CA SER A 296 -38.33 0.20 -5.37
C SER A 296 -37.98 1.17 -4.25
N SER A 297 -36.96 1.99 -4.45
CA SER A 297 -36.55 3.07 -3.55
C SER A 297 -37.42 4.33 -3.66
N ARG A 298 -38.41 4.34 -4.56
CA ARG A 298 -39.27 5.50 -4.83
C ARG A 298 -39.98 5.96 -3.55
N VAL A 299 -39.81 7.24 -3.22
CA VAL A 299 -40.44 7.89 -2.07
C VAL A 299 -41.68 8.64 -2.50
N THR A 300 -42.84 8.28 -1.93
CA THR A 300 -44.07 9.06 -2.07
C THR A 300 -44.14 10.12 -0.97
N PRO A 301 -44.95 11.21 -1.15
CA PRO A 301 -45.15 12.18 -0.08
C PRO A 301 -45.63 11.56 1.23
N GLU A 302 -46.53 10.58 1.15
CA GLU A 302 -47.04 9.84 2.30
C GLU A 302 -45.96 9.01 3.02
N LEU A 303 -45.10 8.31 2.27
CA LEU A 303 -43.99 7.55 2.86
C LEU A 303 -42.94 8.46 3.48
N ARG A 304 -42.74 9.65 2.90
CA ARG A 304 -41.81 10.65 3.49
C ARG A 304 -42.33 11.18 4.82
N GLU A 305 -43.65 11.38 4.95
CA GLU A 305 -44.25 11.86 6.18
C GLU A 305 -44.29 10.78 7.27
N LYS A 306 -44.72 9.56 6.94
CA LYS A 306 -44.95 8.49 7.92
C LYS A 306 -43.65 7.76 8.34
N ASP A 307 -42.71 7.59 7.42
CA ASP A 307 -41.46 6.86 7.66
C ASP A 307 -40.30 7.48 6.86
N PRO A 308 -39.83 8.67 7.27
CA PRO A 308 -38.76 9.39 6.55
C PRO A 308 -37.47 8.58 6.43
N GLU A 309 -37.10 7.83 7.47
CA GLU A 309 -35.87 7.03 7.53
C GLU A 309 -36.04 5.61 6.99
N ASN A 310 -37.21 5.24 6.48
CA ASN A 310 -37.52 3.90 6.00
C ASN A 310 -37.28 2.79 7.04
N ARG A 311 -37.57 3.06 8.28
CA ARG A 311 -37.38 2.09 9.37
C ARG A 311 -38.42 0.97 9.36
N LEU A 312 -39.61 1.24 8.79
CA LEU A 312 -40.68 0.25 8.62
C LEU A 312 -40.52 -0.58 7.34
N LEU A 313 -39.43 -0.34 6.59
CA LEU A 313 -39.05 -1.11 5.39
C LEU A 313 -40.12 -1.13 4.28
N ALA A 314 -40.86 -0.03 4.13
CA ALA A 314 -41.92 0.11 3.16
C ALA A 314 -41.44 0.39 1.71
N ARG A 315 -40.13 0.63 1.54
CA ARG A 315 -39.47 0.87 0.27
C ARG A 315 -38.06 0.30 0.26
N GLY A 316 -37.43 0.23 -0.91
CA GLY A 316 -36.00 -0.11 -1.01
C GLY A 316 -35.11 0.94 -0.36
N PRO A 317 -33.91 0.56 0.05
CA PRO A 317 -32.99 1.51 0.68
C PRO A 317 -32.42 2.52 -0.32
N ARG A 318 -32.24 3.77 0.14
CA ARG A 318 -31.52 4.81 -0.59
C ARG A 318 -30.52 5.48 0.35
N HIS A 319 -29.25 5.30 0.06
CA HIS A 319 -28.17 5.91 0.86
C HIS A 319 -26.90 6.06 0.02
N ARG A 320 -26.06 7.03 0.36
CA ARG A 320 -24.79 7.25 -0.32
C ARG A 320 -23.83 6.07 -0.06
N LEU A 321 -23.13 5.65 -1.12
CA LEU A 321 -22.11 4.61 -1.06
C LEU A 321 -20.91 5.08 -0.19
N PRO A 322 -20.25 4.16 0.52
CA PRO A 322 -18.95 4.45 1.15
C PRO A 322 -17.91 4.91 0.12
N ALA A 323 -16.96 5.74 0.56
CA ALA A 323 -15.91 6.31 -0.27
C ALA A 323 -15.18 5.27 -1.14
N GLU A 324 -14.85 4.13 -0.55
CA GLU A 324 -14.17 3.04 -1.23
C GLU A 324 -15.00 2.48 -2.40
N LEU A 325 -16.32 2.38 -2.21
CA LEU A 325 -17.22 1.85 -3.23
C LEU A 325 -17.52 2.87 -4.33
N ILE A 326 -17.49 4.17 -4.04
CA ILE A 326 -17.62 5.23 -5.06
C ILE A 326 -16.47 5.13 -6.06
N ARG A 327 -15.24 5.01 -5.57
CA ARG A 327 -14.07 4.84 -6.43
C ARG A 327 -14.11 3.50 -7.17
N ASP A 328 -14.40 2.41 -6.48
CA ASP A 328 -14.45 1.07 -7.08
C ASP A 328 -15.55 0.99 -8.14
N ASN A 329 -16.70 1.65 -7.94
CA ASN A 329 -17.77 1.76 -8.92
C ASN A 329 -17.30 2.47 -10.20
N ALA A 330 -16.65 3.64 -10.07
CA ALA A 330 -16.12 4.37 -11.22
C ALA A 330 -15.12 3.52 -12.02
N LEU A 331 -14.22 2.82 -11.35
CA LEU A 331 -13.27 1.90 -11.98
C LEU A 331 -13.96 0.69 -12.63
N ALA A 332 -15.00 0.14 -12.01
CA ALA A 332 -15.71 -1.03 -12.52
C ALA A 332 -16.51 -0.69 -13.79
N VAL A 333 -17.31 0.38 -13.76
CA VAL A 333 -18.13 0.76 -14.91
C VAL A 333 -17.29 1.25 -16.10
N SER A 334 -16.12 1.80 -15.83
CA SER A 334 -15.15 2.18 -16.86
C SER A 334 -14.35 0.99 -17.43
N GLY A 335 -14.34 -0.16 -16.74
CA GLY A 335 -13.57 -1.33 -17.12
C GLY A 335 -12.10 -1.30 -16.67
N LEU A 336 -11.72 -0.34 -15.83
CA LEU A 336 -10.35 -0.22 -15.30
C LEU A 336 -10.11 -1.07 -14.06
N LEU A 337 -11.15 -1.49 -13.33
CA LEU A 337 -10.99 -2.17 -12.03
C LEU A 337 -10.15 -3.43 -12.12
N ASN A 338 -9.06 -3.47 -11.38
CA ASN A 338 -8.31 -4.68 -11.11
C ASN A 338 -8.93 -5.41 -9.91
N SER A 339 -9.53 -6.58 -10.15
CA SER A 339 -10.21 -7.41 -9.15
C SER A 339 -9.30 -8.40 -8.42
N GLU A 340 -7.99 -8.36 -8.64
CA GLU A 340 -7.01 -9.24 -7.99
C GLU A 340 -7.13 -9.17 -6.47
N ILE A 341 -7.19 -10.34 -5.81
CA ILE A 341 -7.35 -10.47 -4.37
C ILE A 341 -6.00 -10.83 -3.73
N GLY A 342 -5.70 -10.20 -2.58
CA GLY A 342 -4.46 -10.43 -1.83
C GLY A 342 -3.31 -9.51 -2.27
N GLY A 343 -2.13 -9.74 -1.72
CA GLY A 343 -0.95 -8.94 -1.96
C GLY A 343 -0.85 -7.66 -1.09
N PRO A 344 0.18 -6.85 -1.30
CA PRO A 344 0.44 -5.63 -0.52
C PRO A 344 -0.56 -4.52 -0.81
N SER A 345 -0.55 -3.50 0.04
CA SER A 345 -1.25 -2.24 -0.22
C SER A 345 -0.66 -1.52 -1.43
N VAL A 346 -1.47 -0.71 -2.10
CA VAL A 346 -1.11 0.08 -3.28
C VAL A 346 -1.24 1.57 -2.99
N LEU A 347 -0.50 2.37 -3.75
CA LEU A 347 -0.41 3.84 -3.67
C LEU A 347 -0.97 4.43 -4.99
N PRO A 348 -2.31 4.58 -5.12
CA PRO A 348 -2.93 5.15 -6.32
C PRO A 348 -2.63 6.66 -6.45
N TYR A 349 -3.27 7.33 -7.44
CA TYR A 349 -3.11 8.78 -7.63
C TYR A 349 -3.35 9.57 -6.34
N GLN A 350 -2.47 10.50 -6.08
CA GLN A 350 -2.59 11.47 -4.98
C GLN A 350 -1.90 12.78 -5.39
N THR A 351 -2.33 13.89 -4.80
CA THR A 351 -1.70 15.20 -5.03
C THR A 351 -0.23 15.15 -4.65
N PRO A 352 0.69 15.50 -5.58
CA PRO A 352 2.12 15.55 -5.28
C PRO A 352 2.44 16.52 -4.14
N GLY A 353 3.43 16.17 -3.31
CA GLY A 353 3.91 17.01 -2.22
C GLY A 353 3.05 16.97 -0.94
N LEU A 354 1.88 16.32 -0.96
CA LEU A 354 0.97 16.32 0.20
C LEU A 354 1.56 15.60 1.43
N TRP A 355 2.30 14.52 1.22
CA TRP A 355 2.91 13.81 2.34
C TRP A 355 4.08 14.57 2.94
N GLU A 356 4.88 15.20 2.11
CA GLU A 356 6.03 16.02 2.50
C GLU A 356 5.57 17.24 3.30
N GLU A 357 4.50 17.91 2.86
CA GLU A 357 3.92 19.07 3.55
C GLU A 357 3.36 18.71 4.93
N MET A 358 2.76 17.52 5.05
CA MET A 358 2.12 17.04 6.29
C MET A 358 3.05 16.20 7.16
N ALA A 359 4.33 16.01 6.78
CA ALA A 359 5.26 15.17 7.52
C ALA A 359 5.78 15.86 8.80
N PHE A 360 5.91 15.09 9.88
CA PHE A 360 6.49 15.55 11.16
C PHE A 360 7.98 15.20 11.23
N GLY A 361 8.82 15.80 10.39
CA GLY A 361 10.28 15.67 10.46
C GLY A 361 10.85 14.29 10.12
N ASP A 362 12.18 14.25 9.90
CA ASP A 362 12.91 13.04 9.53
C ASP A 362 12.89 11.99 10.66
N GLY A 363 12.51 10.76 10.32
CA GLY A 363 12.65 9.59 11.19
C GLY A 363 11.36 9.02 11.78
N PHE A 364 10.20 9.67 11.65
CA PHE A 364 8.94 9.16 12.23
C PHE A 364 8.11 8.29 11.28
N SER A 365 8.15 8.53 9.98
CA SER A 365 7.41 7.73 9.00
C SER A 365 7.89 8.03 7.58
N ARG A 366 7.50 7.19 6.61
CA ARG A 366 7.72 7.45 5.20
C ARG A 366 7.13 8.82 4.84
N GLN A 367 7.98 9.74 4.35
CA GLN A 367 7.62 11.13 4.10
C GLN A 367 7.28 11.38 2.64
N GLU A 368 7.85 10.58 1.74
CA GLU A 368 7.65 10.70 0.31
C GLU A 368 6.54 9.74 -0.17
N TYR A 369 5.62 10.26 -0.98
CA TYR A 369 4.62 9.47 -1.66
C TYR A 369 5.18 8.99 -3.01
N VAL A 370 5.51 7.71 -3.09
CA VAL A 370 5.91 7.09 -4.37
C VAL A 370 4.68 6.37 -4.92
N GLN A 371 4.05 6.97 -5.93
CA GLN A 371 2.88 6.42 -6.59
C GLN A 371 3.22 5.08 -7.25
N ASP A 372 2.32 4.12 -7.16
CA ASP A 372 2.39 2.89 -7.96
C ASP A 372 1.93 3.13 -9.40
N HIS A 373 2.23 2.19 -10.29
CA HIS A 373 1.99 2.31 -11.72
C HIS A 373 1.26 1.08 -12.29
N GLY A 374 0.69 1.25 -13.49
CA GLY A 374 0.04 0.17 -14.22
C GLY A 374 -1.19 -0.38 -13.48
N LYS A 375 -1.33 -1.71 -13.39
CA LYS A 375 -2.51 -2.37 -12.81
C LYS A 375 -2.76 -2.05 -11.33
N ASP A 376 -1.73 -1.64 -10.59
CA ASP A 376 -1.82 -1.38 -9.16
C ASP A 376 -2.58 -0.07 -8.86
N LEU A 377 -2.58 0.88 -9.81
CA LEU A 377 -3.41 2.08 -9.74
C LEU A 377 -4.91 1.79 -9.67
N TYR A 378 -5.33 0.67 -10.25
CA TYR A 378 -6.76 0.33 -10.44
C TYR A 378 -7.24 -0.77 -9.51
N ARG A 379 -6.44 -1.18 -8.52
CA ARG A 379 -6.88 -2.14 -7.51
C ARG A 379 -8.04 -1.60 -6.70
N ARG A 380 -8.84 -2.52 -6.14
CA ARG A 380 -9.95 -2.17 -5.23
C ARG A 380 -9.46 -1.26 -4.11
N SER A 381 -10.26 -0.29 -3.76
CA SER A 381 -9.95 0.74 -2.75
C SER A 381 -9.61 0.19 -1.38
N MET A 382 -10.05 -1.05 -1.06
CA MET A 382 -9.64 -1.72 0.18
C MET A 382 -8.14 -1.97 0.28
N TYR A 383 -7.41 -1.99 -0.84
CA TYR A 383 -5.96 -2.17 -0.89
C TYR A 383 -5.18 -0.85 -0.86
N THR A 384 -5.86 0.31 -0.93
CA THR A 384 -5.20 1.61 -0.85
C THR A 384 -4.44 1.75 0.47
N PHE A 385 -3.16 2.10 0.40
CA PHE A 385 -2.34 2.36 1.57
C PHE A 385 -2.92 3.53 2.37
N TRP A 386 -3.07 3.31 3.67
CA TRP A 386 -3.68 4.29 4.56
C TRP A 386 -2.65 4.83 5.56
N LYS A 387 -2.17 6.05 5.32
CA LYS A 387 -1.37 6.78 6.30
C LYS A 387 -2.31 7.59 7.18
N ARG A 388 -2.38 7.29 8.49
CA ARG A 388 -3.35 7.93 9.40
C ARG A 388 -3.17 9.44 9.51
N THR A 389 -1.93 9.93 9.47
CA THR A 389 -1.61 11.37 9.50
C THR A 389 -1.98 12.09 8.21
N VAL A 390 -2.03 11.39 7.08
CA VAL A 390 -2.37 11.92 5.75
C VAL A 390 -3.21 10.89 5.00
N PRO A 391 -4.49 10.73 5.37
CA PRO A 391 -5.37 9.79 4.69
C PRO A 391 -5.62 10.21 3.22
N PRO A 392 -6.00 9.27 2.33
CA PRO A 392 -6.30 9.59 0.94
C PRO A 392 -7.37 10.68 0.83
N ALA A 393 -7.01 11.84 0.26
CA ALA A 393 -7.84 13.06 0.26
C ALA A 393 -9.23 12.86 -0.38
N ALA A 394 -9.27 12.17 -1.53
CA ALA A 394 -10.54 11.86 -2.21
C ALA A 394 -11.47 11.01 -1.32
N MET A 395 -10.92 10.01 -0.62
CA MET A 395 -11.72 9.18 0.28
C MET A 395 -12.19 9.93 1.52
N SER A 396 -11.33 10.78 2.10
CA SER A 396 -11.68 11.61 3.26
C SER A 396 -12.80 12.60 2.92
N THR A 397 -12.81 13.16 1.71
CA THR A 397 -13.89 14.03 1.21
C THR A 397 -15.24 13.28 1.14
N PHE A 398 -15.22 11.96 0.96
CA PHE A 398 -16.40 11.10 1.01
C PHE A 398 -16.59 10.41 2.36
N ASP A 399 -16.14 11.01 3.46
CA ASP A 399 -16.34 10.57 4.84
C ASP A 399 -15.73 9.21 5.18
N ALA A 400 -14.64 8.81 4.51
CA ALA A 400 -13.90 7.65 4.97
C ALA A 400 -13.28 7.94 6.35
N PRO A 401 -13.30 6.97 7.30
CA PRO A 401 -12.76 7.19 8.63
C PRO A 401 -11.24 7.36 8.60
N ASP A 402 -10.72 8.18 9.53
CA ASP A 402 -9.28 8.44 9.70
C ASP A 402 -8.47 7.22 10.16
N ARG A 403 -9.15 6.20 10.69
CA ARG A 403 -8.59 4.97 11.29
C ARG A 403 -7.77 5.20 12.57
N GLU A 404 -7.92 6.34 13.21
CA GLU A 404 -7.35 6.61 14.54
C GLU A 404 -8.15 5.93 15.65
N LYS A 405 -9.45 5.77 15.46
CA LYS A 405 -10.36 5.13 16.40
C LYS A 405 -11.36 4.20 15.69
N CYS A 406 -11.95 3.28 16.45
CA CYS A 406 -13.03 2.44 15.95
C CYS A 406 -14.27 3.29 15.63
N VAL A 407 -14.83 3.11 14.43
CA VAL A 407 -16.03 3.80 13.96
C VAL A 407 -17.09 2.76 13.65
N ALA A 408 -18.18 2.74 14.43
CA ALA A 408 -19.31 1.84 14.19
C ALA A 408 -20.26 2.39 13.14
N ARG A 409 -20.41 3.71 13.05
CA ARG A 409 -21.22 4.43 12.08
C ARG A 409 -20.40 5.55 11.44
N ARG A 410 -20.26 5.52 10.12
CA ARG A 410 -19.58 6.57 9.35
C ARG A 410 -20.51 7.79 9.21
N ALA A 411 -19.92 8.98 9.18
CA ALA A 411 -20.63 10.17 8.74
C ALA A 411 -21.08 10.00 7.27
N VAL A 412 -22.15 10.66 6.92
CA VAL A 412 -22.66 10.76 5.55
C VAL A 412 -23.00 12.21 5.29
N THR A 413 -22.03 12.95 4.76
CA THR A 413 -22.19 14.36 4.40
C THR A 413 -22.48 14.50 2.89
N ASN A 414 -23.06 15.61 2.49
CA ASN A 414 -23.18 15.98 1.08
C ASN A 414 -22.64 17.40 0.92
N THR A 415 -21.45 17.49 0.28
CA THR A 415 -20.73 18.74 0.14
C THR A 415 -20.36 19.01 -1.32
N PRO A 416 -20.23 20.28 -1.74
CA PRO A 416 -19.75 20.62 -3.08
C PRO A 416 -18.36 20.04 -3.42
N LEU A 417 -17.50 19.83 -2.39
CA LEU A 417 -16.18 19.24 -2.56
C LEU A 417 -16.25 17.80 -3.11
N GLN A 418 -17.27 17.05 -2.78
CA GLN A 418 -17.49 15.71 -3.30
C GLN A 418 -17.71 15.72 -4.81
N ALA A 419 -18.52 16.66 -5.31
CA ALA A 419 -18.71 16.85 -6.75
C ALA A 419 -17.41 17.31 -7.44
N LEU A 420 -16.61 18.19 -6.79
CA LEU A 420 -15.32 18.60 -7.32
C LEU A 420 -14.33 17.44 -7.39
N VAL A 421 -14.32 16.53 -6.43
CA VAL A 421 -13.48 15.32 -6.48
C VAL A 421 -13.85 14.44 -7.67
N THR A 422 -15.13 14.12 -7.87
CA THR A 422 -15.56 13.27 -9.00
C THR A 422 -15.33 13.93 -10.37
N LEU A 423 -15.21 15.26 -10.42
CA LEU A 423 -14.95 15.99 -11.67
C LEU A 423 -13.45 16.20 -11.95
N ASN A 424 -12.57 16.22 -10.94
CA ASN A 424 -11.21 16.70 -11.11
C ASN A 424 -10.11 15.71 -10.64
N ASP A 425 -10.42 14.75 -9.75
CA ASP A 425 -9.42 13.78 -9.32
C ASP A 425 -9.02 12.89 -10.51
N PRO A 426 -7.72 12.65 -10.72
CA PRO A 426 -7.22 11.88 -11.86
C PRO A 426 -7.91 10.51 -12.04
N THR A 427 -8.24 9.82 -10.95
CA THR A 427 -8.94 8.53 -11.00
C THR A 427 -10.28 8.63 -11.69
N TYR A 428 -11.08 9.66 -11.37
CA TYR A 428 -12.43 9.82 -11.93
C TYR A 428 -12.38 10.41 -13.33
N VAL A 429 -11.45 11.30 -13.64
CA VAL A 429 -11.23 11.83 -14.99
C VAL A 429 -10.81 10.71 -15.94
N GLU A 430 -9.90 9.86 -15.51
CA GLU A 430 -9.46 8.70 -16.28
C GLU A 430 -10.59 7.66 -16.44
N ALA A 431 -11.33 7.36 -15.37
CA ALA A 431 -12.50 6.49 -15.43
C ALA A 431 -13.56 7.03 -16.41
N SER A 432 -13.78 8.34 -16.42
CA SER A 432 -14.70 8.98 -17.38
C SER A 432 -14.23 8.78 -18.81
N ARG A 433 -12.95 8.99 -19.10
CA ARG A 433 -12.36 8.74 -20.42
C ARG A 433 -12.50 7.27 -20.84
N ALA A 434 -12.21 6.34 -19.95
CA ALA A 434 -12.32 4.92 -20.25
C ALA A 434 -13.78 4.49 -20.48
N LEU A 435 -14.74 5.01 -19.70
CA LEU A 435 -16.17 4.79 -19.92
C LEU A 435 -16.64 5.41 -21.26
N ALA A 436 -16.13 6.59 -21.63
CA ALA A 436 -16.39 7.21 -22.94
C ALA A 436 -15.89 6.34 -24.09
N ALA A 437 -14.67 5.81 -24.00
CA ALA A 437 -14.13 4.90 -25.00
C ALA A 437 -14.98 3.62 -25.13
N ARG A 438 -15.46 3.07 -24.03
CA ARG A 438 -16.41 1.95 -24.04
C ARG A 438 -17.73 2.33 -24.71
N ALA A 439 -18.31 3.47 -24.37
CA ALA A 439 -19.55 3.93 -24.98
C ALA A 439 -19.42 4.12 -26.50
N LEU A 440 -18.28 4.63 -26.96
CA LEU A 440 -18.00 4.79 -28.39
C LEU A 440 -17.87 3.46 -29.13
N ARG A 441 -17.28 2.43 -28.51
CA ARG A 441 -17.08 1.11 -29.12
C ARG A 441 -18.28 0.18 -28.99
N GLU A 442 -18.90 0.15 -27.81
CA GLU A 442 -19.87 -0.86 -27.40
C GLU A 442 -21.31 -0.33 -27.41
N GLY A 443 -21.53 1.00 -27.39
CA GLY A 443 -22.81 1.66 -27.27
C GLY A 443 -23.62 1.81 -28.59
N GLY A 444 -23.09 1.28 -29.69
CA GLY A 444 -23.72 1.41 -31.00
C GLY A 444 -23.27 2.64 -31.80
N LYS A 445 -23.93 2.89 -32.94
CA LYS A 445 -23.47 3.94 -33.86
C LYS A 445 -24.07 5.32 -33.58
N ASP A 446 -25.23 5.37 -32.93
CA ASP A 446 -25.95 6.61 -32.69
C ASP A 446 -25.73 7.13 -31.25
N VAL A 447 -25.92 8.44 -31.05
CA VAL A 447 -25.72 9.10 -29.76
C VAL A 447 -26.61 8.54 -28.66
N ASN A 448 -27.87 8.20 -28.97
CA ASN A 448 -28.81 7.69 -27.96
C ASN A 448 -28.41 6.28 -27.49
N GLY A 449 -27.97 5.43 -28.42
CA GLY A 449 -27.41 4.11 -28.08
C GLY A 449 -26.23 4.21 -27.14
N ARG A 450 -25.25 5.10 -27.43
CA ARG A 450 -24.06 5.36 -26.61
C ARG A 450 -24.43 5.92 -25.23
N LEU A 451 -25.35 6.88 -25.15
CA LEU A 451 -25.87 7.40 -23.88
C LEU A 451 -26.58 6.29 -23.08
N GLY A 452 -27.45 5.53 -23.74
CA GLY A 452 -28.15 4.41 -23.11
C GLY A 452 -27.20 3.33 -22.60
N TYR A 453 -26.07 3.10 -23.27
CA TYR A 453 -25.02 2.18 -22.83
C TYR A 453 -24.34 2.70 -21.57
N ALA A 454 -23.84 3.96 -21.58
CA ALA A 454 -23.17 4.56 -20.43
C ALA A 454 -24.07 4.62 -19.19
N PHE A 455 -25.35 5.01 -19.37
CA PHE A 455 -26.32 5.02 -18.29
C PHE A 455 -26.58 3.63 -17.70
N ARG A 456 -26.73 2.61 -18.55
CA ARG A 456 -26.94 1.23 -18.04
C ARG A 456 -25.75 0.70 -17.26
N LEU A 457 -24.54 1.05 -17.65
CA LEU A 457 -23.36 0.67 -16.89
C LEU A 457 -23.30 1.38 -15.53
N ALA A 458 -23.54 2.69 -15.50
CA ALA A 458 -23.40 3.50 -14.29
C ALA A 458 -24.61 3.38 -13.34
N LEU A 459 -25.85 3.29 -13.90
CA LEU A 459 -27.11 3.48 -13.17
C LEU A 459 -28.11 2.32 -13.35
N ALA A 460 -27.74 1.28 -14.08
CA ALA A 460 -28.62 0.13 -14.40
C ALA A 460 -29.97 0.48 -15.11
N ARG A 461 -30.15 1.71 -15.57
CA ARG A 461 -31.35 2.19 -16.29
C ARG A 461 -30.99 2.93 -17.57
N LYS A 462 -31.98 3.21 -18.39
CA LYS A 462 -31.85 4.13 -19.53
C LYS A 462 -32.04 5.59 -19.08
N PRO A 463 -31.40 6.56 -19.77
CA PRO A 463 -31.69 7.97 -19.51
C PRO A 463 -33.13 8.31 -19.87
N SER A 464 -33.76 9.20 -19.13
CA SER A 464 -35.03 9.82 -19.48
C SER A 464 -34.87 10.74 -20.71
N ALA A 465 -36.00 11.17 -21.30
CA ALA A 465 -35.99 12.10 -22.42
C ALA A 465 -35.31 13.43 -22.08
N GLN A 466 -35.49 13.92 -20.83
CA GLN A 466 -34.90 15.15 -20.35
C GLN A 466 -33.39 15.00 -20.15
N GLU A 467 -32.93 13.94 -19.49
CA GLU A 467 -31.52 13.63 -19.32
C GLU A 467 -30.80 13.47 -20.66
N SER A 468 -31.43 12.74 -21.60
CA SER A 468 -30.91 12.56 -22.96
C SER A 468 -30.78 13.89 -23.70
N LYS A 469 -31.71 14.82 -23.51
CA LYS A 469 -31.66 16.15 -24.11
C LYS A 469 -30.46 16.93 -23.57
N VAL A 470 -30.34 17.05 -22.25
CA VAL A 470 -29.26 17.79 -21.58
C VAL A 470 -27.89 17.23 -21.95
N LEU A 471 -27.72 15.90 -21.95
CA LEU A 471 -26.42 15.28 -22.26
C LEU A 471 -26.07 15.40 -23.75
N ARG A 472 -27.02 15.42 -24.66
CA ARG A 472 -26.77 15.71 -26.08
C ARG A 472 -26.36 17.16 -26.31
N GLU A 473 -26.97 18.09 -25.60
CA GLU A 473 -26.57 19.50 -25.64
C GLU A 473 -25.13 19.66 -25.12
N LEU A 474 -24.80 19.05 -23.99
CA LEU A 474 -23.43 19.01 -23.44
C LEU A 474 -22.46 18.42 -24.47
N LEU A 475 -22.75 17.25 -25.03
CA LEU A 475 -21.90 16.62 -26.05
C LEU A 475 -21.67 17.55 -27.24
N SER A 476 -22.72 18.18 -27.76
CA SER A 476 -22.60 19.10 -28.90
C SER A 476 -21.68 20.28 -28.58
N GLN A 477 -21.85 20.91 -27.42
CA GLN A 477 -21.01 22.02 -26.98
C GLN A 477 -19.52 21.60 -26.82
N GLN A 478 -19.29 20.47 -26.15
CA GLN A 478 -17.93 19.97 -25.92
C GLN A 478 -17.26 19.53 -27.22
N LEU A 479 -18.01 18.95 -28.16
CA LEU A 479 -17.49 18.54 -29.45
C LEU A 479 -17.03 19.77 -30.29
N ILE A 480 -17.81 20.86 -30.27
CA ILE A 480 -17.42 22.13 -30.91
C ILE A 480 -16.14 22.68 -30.24
N ALA A 481 -16.09 22.69 -28.89
CA ALA A 481 -14.95 23.20 -28.15
C ALA A 481 -13.65 22.42 -28.44
N TYR A 482 -13.68 21.09 -28.35
CA TYR A 482 -12.49 20.27 -28.56
C TYR A 482 -12.07 20.11 -30.03
N ARG A 483 -12.98 20.28 -30.98
CA ARG A 483 -12.61 20.40 -32.40
C ARG A 483 -11.88 21.70 -32.69
N LYS A 484 -12.22 22.79 -31.99
CA LYS A 484 -11.56 24.08 -32.07
C LYS A 484 -10.22 24.06 -31.34
N ASP A 485 -10.16 23.43 -30.17
CA ASP A 485 -8.95 23.32 -29.34
C ASP A 485 -8.53 21.85 -29.18
N LYS A 486 -7.81 21.36 -30.19
CA LYS A 486 -7.27 19.98 -30.18
C LYS A 486 -6.21 19.77 -29.11
N LYS A 487 -5.54 20.84 -28.64
CA LYS A 487 -4.53 20.77 -27.58
C LYS A 487 -5.21 20.44 -26.25
N ALA A 488 -6.27 21.18 -25.90
CA ALA A 488 -7.06 20.89 -24.70
C ALA A 488 -7.65 19.47 -24.71
N ALA A 489 -8.12 18.98 -25.86
CA ALA A 489 -8.56 17.59 -26.01
C ALA A 489 -7.44 16.61 -25.67
N SER A 490 -6.23 16.81 -26.23
CA SER A 490 -5.06 15.96 -25.95
C SER A 490 -4.62 16.02 -24.49
N GLU A 491 -4.67 17.18 -23.85
CA GLU A 491 -4.33 17.33 -22.44
C GLU A 491 -5.29 16.59 -21.54
N LEU A 492 -6.61 16.68 -21.77
CA LEU A 492 -7.62 15.91 -21.05
C LEU A 492 -7.37 14.40 -21.19
N LEU A 493 -7.11 13.92 -22.40
CA LEU A 493 -6.93 12.51 -22.68
C LEU A 493 -5.63 11.93 -22.12
N ARG A 494 -4.65 12.76 -21.71
CA ARG A 494 -3.41 12.33 -21.06
C ARG A 494 -3.54 12.11 -19.56
N VAL A 495 -4.66 12.50 -18.95
CA VAL A 495 -4.87 12.29 -17.52
C VAL A 495 -4.97 10.80 -17.24
N GLY A 496 -4.16 10.33 -16.30
CA GLY A 496 -4.07 8.91 -15.93
C GLY A 496 -3.11 8.10 -16.83
N GLU A 497 -2.93 6.83 -16.50
CA GLU A 497 -1.94 5.95 -17.16
C GLU A 497 -2.56 4.92 -18.11
N SER A 498 -3.90 4.75 -18.12
CA SER A 498 -4.53 3.80 -19.03
C SER A 498 -4.39 4.24 -20.48
N THR A 499 -4.14 3.27 -21.34
CA THR A 499 -3.90 3.51 -22.77
C THR A 499 -5.12 4.16 -23.44
N VAL A 500 -4.86 5.25 -24.16
CA VAL A 500 -5.87 5.87 -25.04
C VAL A 500 -5.95 5.05 -26.32
N ASP A 501 -7.17 4.72 -26.75
CA ASP A 501 -7.41 3.98 -27.99
C ASP A 501 -7.10 4.89 -29.21
N PRO A 502 -6.06 4.57 -29.99
CA PRO A 502 -5.65 5.41 -31.12
C PRO A 502 -6.63 5.37 -32.30
N SER A 503 -7.60 4.45 -32.30
CA SER A 503 -8.61 4.35 -33.34
C SER A 503 -9.77 5.35 -33.18
N LEU A 504 -9.88 5.99 -32.01
CA LEU A 504 -10.93 6.96 -31.69
C LEU A 504 -10.45 8.39 -32.01
N ASP A 505 -11.34 9.21 -32.59
CA ASP A 505 -11.05 10.64 -32.78
C ASP A 505 -10.84 11.32 -31.42
N PRO A 506 -9.70 12.00 -31.19
CA PRO A 506 -9.40 12.59 -29.89
C PRO A 506 -10.41 13.66 -29.44
N SER A 507 -10.95 14.45 -30.36
CA SER A 507 -11.94 15.49 -30.03
C SER A 507 -13.28 14.86 -29.66
N GLU A 508 -13.68 13.78 -30.34
CA GLU A 508 -14.90 13.03 -30.03
C GLU A 508 -14.75 12.33 -28.67
N LEU A 509 -13.62 11.66 -28.44
CA LEU A 509 -13.36 10.97 -27.17
C LEU A 509 -13.32 11.97 -25.99
N ALA A 510 -12.68 13.13 -26.15
CA ALA A 510 -12.66 14.17 -25.13
C ALA A 510 -14.05 14.71 -24.83
N ALA A 511 -14.87 14.97 -25.85
CA ALA A 511 -16.25 15.42 -25.68
C ALA A 511 -17.12 14.37 -24.97
N TRP A 512 -17.00 13.09 -25.33
CA TRP A 512 -17.67 12.00 -24.62
C TRP A 512 -17.16 11.80 -23.20
N SER A 513 -15.87 12.07 -22.93
CA SER A 513 -15.32 12.04 -21.57
C SER A 513 -16.00 13.04 -20.65
N MET A 514 -16.36 14.23 -21.15
CA MET A 514 -17.11 15.22 -20.38
C MET A 514 -18.56 14.76 -20.10
N VAL A 515 -19.17 14.07 -21.07
CA VAL A 515 -20.53 13.50 -20.89
C VAL A 515 -20.52 12.38 -19.84
N THR A 516 -19.56 11.47 -19.92
CA THR A 516 -19.43 10.38 -18.95
C THR A 516 -18.99 10.87 -17.58
N SER A 517 -18.18 11.94 -17.51
CA SER A 517 -17.87 12.63 -16.25
C SER A 517 -19.14 13.19 -15.59
N ALA A 518 -20.00 13.83 -16.36
CA ALA A 518 -21.31 14.28 -15.86
C ALA A 518 -22.17 13.11 -15.34
N ILE A 519 -22.17 11.96 -16.02
CA ILE A 519 -22.90 10.76 -15.58
C ILE A 519 -22.29 10.22 -14.27
N LEU A 520 -20.96 10.10 -14.16
CA LEU A 520 -20.31 9.64 -12.95
C LEU A 520 -20.48 10.59 -11.76
N ASN A 521 -20.77 11.86 -12.00
CA ASN A 521 -21.03 12.87 -10.97
C ASN A 521 -22.52 13.01 -10.58
N LEU A 522 -23.42 12.23 -11.18
CA LEU A 522 -24.81 12.21 -10.76
C LEU A 522 -24.94 11.66 -9.33
N ASP A 523 -25.84 12.26 -8.54
CA ASP A 523 -26.16 11.77 -7.19
C ASP A 523 -26.52 10.27 -7.20
N GLU A 524 -27.27 9.83 -8.20
CA GLU A 524 -27.66 8.43 -8.40
C GLU A 524 -26.47 7.49 -8.63
N THR A 525 -25.35 7.98 -9.19
CA THR A 525 -24.15 7.16 -9.40
C THR A 525 -23.39 6.87 -8.10
N ILE A 526 -23.44 7.81 -7.15
CA ILE A 526 -22.77 7.70 -5.85
C ILE A 526 -23.71 7.24 -4.74
N THR A 527 -24.98 7.01 -5.04
CA THR A 527 -26.04 6.61 -4.12
C THR A 527 -26.57 5.23 -4.50
N LYS A 528 -26.78 4.36 -3.52
CA LYS A 528 -27.52 3.11 -3.71
C LYS A 528 -29.02 3.45 -3.81
N GLU A 529 -29.66 3.05 -4.90
CA GLU A 529 -31.11 3.16 -5.13
C GLU A 529 -31.77 1.81 -5.39
#